data_cf34f6bf063a064ea62b5d92bb19153f
#
_entry.id   cf34f6bf063a064ea62b5d92bb19153f
#
_cell.length_a   1.000
_cell.length_b   1.000
_cell.length_c   1.000
_cell.angle_alpha   90.00
_cell.angle_beta   90.00
_cell.angle_gamma   90.00
#
_symmetry.space_group_name_H-M   'P 1'
#
loop_
_entity.id
_entity.type
_entity.pdbx_description
1 polymer ?
#
loop_
_entity_poly.entity_id
_entity_poly.type
_entity_poly.pdbx_seq_one_letter_code
_entity_poly.pdbx_strand_id
1 'polypeptide(L)'
;MPPITVLAVDDNIIVRAGLISLLEASDGIRVIGEAGDGAQAIEQTRALEPDVVLLDVRMPVRDGVSSVEELAELTKVVMLTHTEDPEVIETALRRGASGYLVHGHFTLDELERALREVVHGNGSPLSPIAATALLASMRSAPTAPAPPRPTDLGLTDREAEVLAAIARGLPNAAIAKDLFLSEKTVKNHINRIFRKLNVSTRAAAIARWNGHGEAPGERTTG
;
A
#
# COMPACT_ATOMS: atom_id res chain seq x y z
N MET A 1 -23.16 -18.37 17.14
CA MET A 1 -23.12 -17.84 15.76
C MET A 1 -22.09 -18.66 14.99
N PRO A 2 -22.24 -18.89 13.70
CA PRO A 2 -21.17 -19.55 12.94
C PRO A 2 -19.89 -18.71 13.01
N PRO A 3 -18.71 -19.34 12.93
CA PRO A 3 -17.46 -18.61 12.90
C PRO A 3 -17.35 -17.79 11.61
N ILE A 4 -16.73 -16.63 11.70
CA ILE A 4 -16.40 -15.79 10.53
C ILE A 4 -15.31 -16.49 9.73
N THR A 5 -15.53 -16.67 8.43
CA THR A 5 -14.57 -17.27 7.53
C THR A 5 -13.62 -16.21 6.96
N VAL A 6 -12.32 -16.49 7.05
CA VAL A 6 -11.25 -15.54 6.70
C VAL A 6 -10.32 -16.14 5.66
N LEU A 7 -9.95 -15.34 4.65
CA LEU A 7 -8.81 -15.59 3.78
C LEU A 7 -7.64 -14.69 4.25
N ALA A 8 -6.51 -15.29 4.61
CA ALA A 8 -5.32 -14.57 5.05
C ALA A 8 -4.34 -14.35 3.87
N VAL A 9 -4.00 -13.09 3.57
CA VAL A 9 -3.17 -12.74 2.41
C VAL A 9 -1.99 -11.86 2.82
N ASP A 10 -0.79 -12.44 2.72
CA ASP A 10 0.49 -11.78 3.04
C ASP A 10 1.61 -12.53 2.29
N ASP A 11 2.58 -11.85 1.69
CA ASP A 11 3.66 -12.49 0.96
C ASP A 11 4.71 -13.12 1.90
N ASN A 12 4.79 -12.64 3.13
CA ASN A 12 5.67 -13.18 4.15
C ASN A 12 5.04 -14.39 4.84
N ILE A 13 5.53 -15.58 4.51
CA ILE A 13 5.03 -16.85 5.05
C ILE A 13 5.06 -16.91 6.59
N ILE A 14 6.03 -16.24 7.24
CA ILE A 14 6.15 -16.25 8.71
C ILE A 14 5.06 -15.36 9.33
N VAL A 15 4.85 -14.17 8.77
CA VAL A 15 3.81 -13.23 9.20
C VAL A 15 2.44 -13.87 9.00
N ARG A 16 2.20 -14.44 7.82
CA ARG A 16 0.95 -15.12 7.47
C ARG A 16 0.66 -16.30 8.41
N ALA A 17 1.65 -17.18 8.66
CA ALA A 17 1.48 -18.29 9.59
C ALA A 17 1.21 -17.82 11.03
N GLY A 18 1.88 -16.75 11.48
CA GLY A 18 1.62 -16.14 12.77
C GLY A 18 0.21 -15.56 12.89
N LEU A 19 -0.24 -14.87 11.84
CA LEU A 19 -1.61 -14.33 11.77
C LEU A 19 -2.66 -15.45 11.81
N ILE A 20 -2.48 -16.50 11.03
CA ILE A 20 -3.38 -17.67 11.02
C ILE A 20 -3.47 -18.29 12.41
N SER A 21 -2.31 -18.57 13.04
CA SER A 21 -2.28 -19.12 14.41
C SER A 21 -2.98 -18.21 15.43
N LEU A 22 -2.84 -16.91 15.27
CA LEU A 22 -3.51 -15.93 16.13
C LEU A 22 -5.03 -15.95 15.95
N LEU A 23 -5.51 -15.99 14.72
CA LEU A 23 -6.93 -15.98 14.38
C LEU A 23 -7.61 -17.29 14.82
N GLU A 24 -6.96 -18.44 14.62
CA GLU A 24 -7.47 -19.76 15.03
C GLU A 24 -7.49 -19.98 16.54
N ALA A 25 -6.82 -19.13 17.32
CA ALA A 25 -6.96 -19.11 18.78
C ALA A 25 -8.34 -18.60 19.25
N SER A 26 -9.13 -17.99 18.37
CA SER A 26 -10.50 -17.55 18.64
C SER A 26 -11.53 -18.54 18.07
N ASP A 27 -12.44 -19.03 18.91
CA ASP A 27 -13.56 -19.88 18.48
C ASP A 27 -14.53 -19.19 17.49
N GLY A 28 -14.42 -17.86 17.37
CA GLY A 28 -15.29 -17.02 16.53
C GLY A 28 -14.79 -16.80 15.12
N ILE A 29 -13.59 -17.28 14.78
CA ILE A 29 -12.95 -17.08 13.47
C ILE A 29 -12.46 -18.42 12.93
N ARG A 30 -12.56 -18.61 11.62
CA ARG A 30 -12.00 -19.75 10.91
C ARG A 30 -11.24 -19.27 9.68
N VAL A 31 -9.95 -19.54 9.61
CA VAL A 31 -9.18 -19.32 8.38
C VAL A 31 -9.47 -20.48 7.42
N ILE A 32 -9.98 -20.15 6.22
CA ILE A 32 -10.38 -21.13 5.21
C ILE A 32 -9.44 -21.17 4.01
N GLY A 33 -8.48 -20.26 3.95
CA GLY A 33 -7.48 -20.22 2.89
C GLY A 33 -6.39 -19.20 3.17
N GLU A 34 -5.31 -19.29 2.40
CA GLU A 34 -4.17 -18.38 2.46
C GLU A 34 -3.64 -18.06 1.06
N ALA A 35 -3.13 -16.85 0.84
CA ALA A 35 -2.52 -16.45 -0.41
C ALA A 35 -1.26 -15.62 -0.18
N GLY A 36 -0.33 -15.63 -1.14
CA GLY A 36 0.93 -14.88 -1.07
C GLY A 36 0.98 -13.65 -1.96
N ASP A 37 -0.08 -13.39 -2.74
CA ASP A 37 -0.20 -12.22 -3.61
C ASP A 37 -1.66 -11.94 -3.96
N GLY A 38 -1.91 -10.76 -4.55
CA GLY A 38 -3.26 -10.33 -4.88
C GLY A 38 -3.96 -11.14 -5.96
N ALA A 39 -3.22 -11.77 -6.87
CA ALA A 39 -3.82 -12.61 -7.91
C ALA A 39 -4.35 -13.92 -7.31
N GLN A 40 -3.55 -14.58 -6.47
CA GLN A 40 -3.97 -15.76 -5.71
C GLN A 40 -5.15 -15.43 -4.76
N ALA A 41 -5.11 -14.24 -4.12
CA ALA A 41 -6.19 -13.80 -3.25
C ALA A 41 -7.54 -13.74 -3.98
N ILE A 42 -7.57 -13.18 -5.19
CA ILE A 42 -8.79 -13.09 -6.00
C ILE A 42 -9.28 -14.49 -6.42
N GLU A 43 -8.37 -15.35 -6.89
CA GLU A 43 -8.70 -16.72 -7.26
C GLU A 43 -9.30 -17.50 -6.10
N GLN A 44 -8.65 -17.45 -4.95
CA GLN A 44 -9.12 -18.14 -3.74
C GLN A 44 -10.41 -17.55 -3.17
N THR A 45 -10.58 -16.22 -3.23
CA THR A 45 -11.84 -15.59 -2.80
C THR A 45 -13.01 -16.08 -3.62
N ARG A 46 -12.87 -16.24 -4.92
CA ARG A 46 -13.91 -16.79 -5.80
C ARG A 46 -14.21 -18.27 -5.51
N ALA A 47 -13.19 -19.04 -5.15
CA ALA A 47 -13.34 -20.48 -4.91
C ALA A 47 -13.88 -20.80 -3.52
N LEU A 48 -13.50 -20.04 -2.50
CA LEU A 48 -13.77 -20.32 -1.09
C LEU A 48 -14.90 -19.47 -0.50
N GLU A 49 -15.27 -18.37 -1.15
CA GLU A 49 -16.29 -17.41 -0.71
C GLU A 49 -16.15 -17.01 0.78
N PRO A 50 -14.97 -16.48 1.21
CA PRO A 50 -14.76 -16.06 2.59
C PRO A 50 -15.67 -14.87 2.95
N ASP A 51 -16.05 -14.75 4.21
CA ASP A 51 -16.78 -13.58 4.72
C ASP A 51 -15.92 -12.32 4.68
N VAL A 52 -14.60 -12.48 4.84
CA VAL A 52 -13.64 -11.36 4.81
C VAL A 52 -12.26 -11.82 4.36
N VAL A 53 -11.59 -10.94 3.62
CA VAL A 53 -10.17 -11.06 3.25
C VAL A 53 -9.35 -10.12 4.14
N LEU A 54 -8.34 -10.65 4.84
CA LEU A 54 -7.28 -9.88 5.48
C LEU A 54 -6.13 -9.74 4.48
N LEU A 55 -5.84 -8.52 4.05
CA LEU A 55 -4.99 -8.26 2.90
C LEU A 55 -3.81 -7.35 3.26
N ASP A 56 -2.58 -7.83 3.09
CA ASP A 56 -1.42 -6.94 3.17
C ASP A 56 -1.34 -6.02 1.95
N VAL A 57 -0.72 -4.86 2.13
CA VAL A 57 -0.50 -3.86 1.09
C VAL A 57 0.61 -4.28 0.14
N ARG A 58 1.75 -4.74 0.69
CA ARG A 58 2.98 -4.91 -0.08
C ARG A 58 3.23 -6.37 -0.43
N MET A 59 2.84 -6.76 -1.62
CA MET A 59 3.03 -8.12 -2.11
C MET A 59 3.63 -8.11 -3.52
N PRO A 60 4.37 -9.17 -3.90
CA PRO A 60 4.86 -9.34 -5.27
C PRO A 60 3.71 -9.64 -6.25
N VAL A 61 3.99 -9.63 -7.55
CA VAL A 61 3.07 -9.95 -8.64
C VAL A 61 1.92 -8.93 -8.74
N ARG A 62 1.04 -8.91 -7.75
CA ARG A 62 -0.06 -7.95 -7.63
C ARG A 62 -0.17 -7.49 -6.17
N ASP A 63 0.06 -6.20 -5.94
CA ASP A 63 -0.03 -5.61 -4.61
C ASP A 63 -1.46 -5.56 -4.08
N GLY A 64 -1.58 -5.44 -2.74
CA GLY A 64 -2.88 -5.46 -2.09
C GLY A 64 -3.79 -4.32 -2.52
N VAL A 65 -3.27 -3.09 -2.60
CA VAL A 65 -4.10 -1.91 -2.95
C VAL A 65 -4.69 -2.03 -4.35
N SER A 66 -3.92 -2.55 -5.32
CA SER A 66 -4.42 -2.79 -6.68
C SER A 66 -5.45 -3.93 -6.77
N SER A 67 -5.50 -4.79 -5.76
CA SER A 67 -6.42 -5.93 -5.68
C SER A 67 -7.72 -5.62 -4.96
N VAL A 68 -7.75 -4.53 -4.16
CA VAL A 68 -8.90 -4.18 -3.31
C VAL A 68 -10.19 -4.07 -4.12
N GLU A 69 -10.17 -3.36 -5.25
CA GLU A 69 -11.38 -3.07 -6.02
C GLU A 69 -12.08 -4.35 -6.49
N GLU A 70 -11.33 -5.29 -7.05
CA GLU A 70 -11.84 -6.57 -7.50
C GLU A 70 -12.26 -7.49 -6.34
N LEU A 71 -11.51 -7.48 -5.23
CA LEU A 71 -11.86 -8.24 -4.03
C LEU A 71 -13.10 -7.68 -3.33
N ALA A 72 -13.27 -6.36 -3.30
CA ALA A 72 -14.42 -5.69 -2.67
C ALA A 72 -15.75 -5.96 -3.39
N GLU A 73 -15.69 -6.32 -4.69
CA GLU A 73 -16.87 -6.81 -5.43
C GLU A 73 -17.28 -8.23 -5.01
N LEU A 74 -16.35 -9.00 -4.45
CA LEU A 74 -16.56 -10.40 -4.09
C LEU A 74 -16.91 -10.58 -2.60
N THR A 75 -16.23 -9.84 -1.73
CA THR A 75 -16.38 -9.96 -0.28
C THR A 75 -15.89 -8.71 0.45
N LYS A 76 -15.92 -8.71 1.79
CA LYS A 76 -15.34 -7.64 2.61
C LYS A 76 -13.81 -7.73 2.61
N VAL A 77 -13.15 -6.57 2.53
CA VAL A 77 -11.67 -6.48 2.54
C VAL A 77 -11.22 -5.62 3.71
N VAL A 78 -10.39 -6.16 4.57
CA VAL A 78 -9.72 -5.42 5.63
C VAL A 78 -8.23 -5.42 5.34
N MET A 79 -7.67 -4.23 5.15
CA MET A 79 -6.22 -4.08 5.01
C MET A 79 -5.55 -4.37 6.35
N LEU A 80 -4.54 -5.24 6.34
CA LEU A 80 -3.75 -5.60 7.52
C LEU A 80 -2.27 -5.50 7.17
N THR A 81 -1.60 -4.41 7.55
CA THR A 81 -0.30 -4.05 6.99
C THR A 81 0.57 -3.26 7.97
N HIS A 82 1.86 -3.17 7.67
CA HIS A 82 2.79 -2.27 8.35
C HIS A 82 2.82 -0.84 7.77
N THR A 83 2.05 -0.58 6.72
CA THR A 83 2.06 0.72 6.04
C THR A 83 1.17 1.72 6.76
N GLU A 84 1.78 2.86 7.14
CA GLU A 84 1.11 4.02 7.77
C GLU A 84 0.99 5.20 6.81
N ASP A 85 1.28 4.99 5.52
CA ASP A 85 1.27 6.03 4.51
C ASP A 85 -0.16 6.53 4.25
N PRO A 86 -0.45 7.83 4.48
CA PRO A 86 -1.80 8.37 4.32
C PRO A 86 -2.37 8.21 2.91
N GLU A 87 -1.54 8.29 1.86
CA GLU A 87 -1.99 8.15 0.48
C GLU A 87 -2.40 6.70 0.17
N VAL A 88 -1.68 5.74 0.75
CA VAL A 88 -2.00 4.31 0.63
C VAL A 88 -3.31 4.00 1.35
N ILE A 89 -3.47 4.51 2.57
CA ILE A 89 -4.69 4.33 3.38
C ILE A 89 -5.90 4.90 2.64
N GLU A 90 -5.81 6.16 2.17
CA GLU A 90 -6.87 6.81 1.42
C GLU A 90 -7.23 6.04 0.15
N THR A 91 -6.22 5.61 -0.61
CA THR A 91 -6.42 4.86 -1.85
C THR A 91 -7.11 3.52 -1.62
N ALA A 92 -6.69 2.76 -0.59
CA ALA A 92 -7.30 1.48 -0.25
C ALA A 92 -8.78 1.65 0.12
N LEU A 93 -9.10 2.63 0.97
CA LEU A 93 -10.48 2.92 1.38
C LEU A 93 -11.35 3.39 0.20
N ARG A 94 -10.83 4.24 -0.68
CA ARG A 94 -11.53 4.67 -1.89
C ARG A 94 -11.81 3.52 -2.87
N ARG A 95 -10.96 2.50 -2.90
CA ARG A 95 -11.14 1.30 -3.72
C ARG A 95 -12.07 0.26 -3.10
N GLY A 96 -12.66 0.56 -1.94
CA GLY A 96 -13.67 -0.27 -1.31
C GLY A 96 -13.18 -1.13 -0.15
N ALA A 97 -11.97 -0.89 0.39
CA ALA A 97 -11.57 -1.54 1.64
C ALA A 97 -12.55 -1.19 2.75
N SER A 98 -13.04 -2.21 3.44
CA SER A 98 -14.02 -2.10 4.53
C SER A 98 -13.37 -1.73 5.87
N GLY A 99 -12.03 -1.82 5.97
CA GLY A 99 -11.26 -1.43 7.14
C GLY A 99 -9.77 -1.35 6.85
N TYR A 100 -9.02 -0.71 7.76
CA TYR A 100 -7.56 -0.59 7.66
C TYR A 100 -6.92 -0.67 9.03
N LEU A 101 -6.15 -1.73 9.26
CA LEU A 101 -5.48 -2.03 10.53
C LEU A 101 -3.96 -2.06 10.31
N VAL A 102 -3.22 -1.40 11.21
CA VAL A 102 -1.76 -1.38 11.18
C VAL A 102 -1.22 -2.39 12.19
N HIS A 103 -0.30 -3.26 11.76
CA HIS A 103 0.34 -4.25 12.62
C HIS A 103 0.98 -3.60 13.86
N GLY A 104 0.85 -4.27 15.01
CA GLY A 104 1.39 -3.79 16.29
C GLY A 104 0.51 -2.74 17.00
N HIS A 105 -0.60 -2.33 16.40
CA HIS A 105 -1.52 -1.32 16.95
C HIS A 105 -2.91 -1.88 17.28
N PHE A 106 -3.04 -3.19 17.44
CA PHE A 106 -4.27 -3.85 17.85
C PHE A 106 -3.95 -5.15 18.61
N THR A 107 -4.87 -5.54 19.48
CA THR A 107 -4.89 -6.85 20.14
C THR A 107 -5.72 -7.85 19.33
N LEU A 108 -5.64 -9.15 19.68
CA LEU A 108 -6.49 -10.17 19.05
C LEU A 108 -7.99 -9.84 19.21
N ASP A 109 -8.40 -9.44 20.42
CA ASP A 109 -9.80 -9.08 20.70
C ASP A 109 -10.29 -7.90 19.85
N GLU A 110 -9.41 -6.93 19.60
CA GLU A 110 -9.71 -5.78 18.74
C GLU A 110 -9.82 -6.19 17.27
N LEU A 111 -8.95 -7.10 16.80
CA LEU A 111 -9.03 -7.65 15.46
C LEU A 111 -10.33 -8.45 15.27
N GLU A 112 -10.64 -9.34 16.20
CA GLU A 112 -11.89 -10.12 16.17
C GLU A 112 -13.12 -9.21 16.14
N ARG A 113 -13.16 -8.19 17.00
CA ARG A 113 -14.24 -7.21 17.02
C ARG A 113 -14.34 -6.46 15.68
N ALA A 114 -13.22 -6.03 15.13
CA ALA A 114 -13.16 -5.34 13.85
C ALA A 114 -13.72 -6.22 12.71
N LEU A 115 -13.35 -7.50 12.66
CA LEU A 115 -13.88 -8.43 11.67
C LEU A 115 -15.39 -8.63 11.83
N ARG A 116 -15.89 -8.75 13.06
CA ARG A 116 -17.33 -8.84 13.34
C ARG A 116 -18.10 -7.59 12.88
N GLU A 117 -17.54 -6.40 13.15
CA GLU A 117 -18.15 -5.14 12.72
C GLU A 117 -18.23 -5.04 11.19
N VAL A 118 -17.18 -5.44 10.48
CA VAL A 118 -17.13 -5.44 9.01
C VAL A 118 -18.12 -6.43 8.41
N VAL A 119 -18.12 -7.66 8.88
CA VAL A 119 -18.97 -8.73 8.32
C VAL A 119 -20.45 -8.42 8.55
N HIS A 120 -20.82 -7.88 9.73
CA HIS A 120 -22.21 -7.52 10.04
C HIS A 120 -22.62 -6.13 9.51
N GLY A 121 -21.73 -5.42 8.82
CA GLY A 121 -22.02 -4.10 8.23
C GLY A 121 -22.17 -2.96 9.24
N ASN A 122 -21.65 -3.14 10.47
CA ASN A 122 -21.83 -2.19 11.58
C ASN A 122 -20.71 -1.13 11.67
N GLY A 123 -19.70 -1.17 10.80
CA GLY A 123 -18.60 -0.21 10.85
C GLY A 123 -17.50 -0.45 9.83
N SER A 124 -16.60 0.53 9.76
CA SER A 124 -15.34 0.45 9.02
C SER A 124 -14.20 0.64 10.01
N PRO A 125 -13.64 -0.43 10.58
CA PRO A 125 -12.61 -0.33 11.61
C PRO A 125 -11.34 0.27 11.03
N LEU A 126 -10.85 1.31 11.69
CA LEU A 126 -9.58 1.95 11.40
C LEU A 126 -8.73 1.94 12.67
N SER A 127 -7.48 1.49 12.56
CA SER A 127 -6.55 1.71 13.67
C SER A 127 -6.38 3.20 13.95
N PRO A 128 -6.04 3.62 15.19
CA PRO A 128 -5.89 5.05 15.52
C PRO A 128 -4.93 5.78 14.58
N ILE A 129 -3.87 5.11 14.15
CA ILE A 129 -2.90 5.63 13.17
C ILE A 129 -3.56 5.82 11.81
N ALA A 130 -4.28 4.83 11.31
CA ALA A 130 -4.98 4.92 10.04
C ALA A 130 -6.04 6.01 10.04
N ALA A 131 -6.80 6.14 11.12
CA ALA A 131 -7.78 7.22 11.29
C ALA A 131 -7.11 8.61 11.31
N THR A 132 -5.99 8.75 12.01
CA THR A 132 -5.22 10.01 12.06
C THR A 132 -4.66 10.37 10.67
N ALA A 133 -4.10 9.40 9.95
CA ALA A 133 -3.57 9.58 8.61
C ALA A 133 -4.67 10.00 7.62
N LEU A 134 -5.84 9.35 7.68
CA LEU A 134 -6.99 9.70 6.84
C LEU A 134 -7.50 11.12 7.14
N LEU A 135 -7.61 11.49 8.41
CA LEU A 135 -8.02 12.85 8.80
C LEU A 135 -6.99 13.91 8.39
N ALA A 136 -5.70 13.57 8.39
CA ALA A 136 -4.64 14.44 7.91
C ALA A 136 -4.75 14.65 6.39
N SER A 137 -5.00 13.58 5.62
CA SER A 137 -5.18 13.67 4.16
C SER A 137 -6.42 14.50 3.78
N MET A 138 -7.51 14.38 4.53
CA MET A 138 -8.74 15.18 4.32
C MET A 138 -8.56 16.66 4.66
N ARG A 139 -7.67 17.00 5.59
CA ARG A 139 -7.34 18.40 5.97
C ARG A 139 -6.35 19.05 5.00
N SER A 140 -5.55 18.25 4.33
CA SER A 140 -4.66 18.68 3.27
C SER A 140 -5.48 18.85 2.00
N ALA A 141 -6.25 19.96 1.91
CA ALA A 141 -6.89 20.35 0.66
C ALA A 141 -5.80 20.42 -0.43
N PRO A 142 -6.07 20.01 -1.68
CA PRO A 142 -5.05 19.93 -2.73
C PRO A 142 -4.57 21.34 -3.10
N THR A 143 -3.47 21.79 -2.49
CA THR A 143 -2.79 23.04 -2.84
C THR A 143 -1.52 22.81 -3.69
N ALA A 144 -1.28 21.57 -4.10
CA ALA A 144 -0.27 21.27 -5.10
C ALA A 144 -0.82 20.26 -6.12
N PRO A 145 -0.49 20.35 -7.41
CA PRO A 145 -0.79 19.30 -8.37
C PRO A 145 -0.20 17.98 -7.85
N ALA A 146 -0.99 16.91 -7.90
CA ALA A 146 -0.53 15.58 -7.52
C ALA A 146 0.79 15.28 -8.27
N PRO A 147 1.79 14.66 -7.61
CA PRO A 147 3.01 14.30 -8.31
C PRO A 147 2.64 13.42 -9.53
N PRO A 148 3.30 13.62 -10.67
CA PRO A 148 3.02 12.88 -11.89
C PRO A 148 3.11 11.37 -11.59
N ARG A 149 2.18 10.60 -12.15
CA ARG A 149 2.20 9.15 -11.97
C ARG A 149 3.50 8.59 -12.51
N PRO A 150 4.08 7.54 -11.91
CA PRO A 150 5.32 6.92 -12.41
C PRO A 150 5.29 6.62 -13.91
N THR A 151 4.14 6.21 -14.43
CA THR A 151 3.87 5.97 -15.86
C THR A 151 4.01 7.21 -16.72
N ASP A 152 3.65 8.40 -16.22
CA ASP A 152 3.70 9.65 -16.97
C ASP A 152 5.16 10.14 -17.14
N LEU A 153 6.04 9.71 -16.25
CA LEU A 153 7.49 10.00 -16.27
C LEU A 153 8.33 8.88 -16.87
N GLY A 154 7.71 7.76 -17.30
CA GLY A 154 8.42 6.59 -17.82
C GLY A 154 9.29 5.88 -16.78
N LEU A 155 9.00 6.07 -15.49
CA LEU A 155 9.70 5.43 -14.38
C LEU A 155 9.08 4.08 -14.07
N THR A 156 9.90 3.14 -13.61
CA THR A 156 9.42 1.92 -12.96
C THR A 156 8.98 2.25 -11.53
N ASP A 157 8.14 1.40 -10.92
CA ASP A 157 7.67 1.59 -9.55
C ASP A 157 8.85 1.78 -8.56
N ARG A 158 9.91 0.99 -8.73
CA ARG A 158 11.12 1.10 -7.90
C ARG A 158 11.89 2.41 -8.10
N GLU A 159 11.93 2.92 -9.31
CA GLU A 159 12.50 4.24 -9.59
C GLU A 159 11.63 5.36 -9.04
N ALA A 160 10.33 5.22 -9.07
CA ALA A 160 9.39 6.16 -8.45
C ALA A 160 9.54 6.21 -6.93
N GLU A 161 9.64 5.06 -6.25
CA GLU A 161 9.90 4.98 -4.80
C GLU A 161 11.20 5.70 -4.42
N VAL A 162 12.28 5.46 -5.18
CA VAL A 162 13.57 6.13 -4.97
C VAL A 162 13.42 7.63 -5.20
N LEU A 163 12.71 8.06 -6.23
CA LEU A 163 12.52 9.49 -6.53
C LEU A 163 11.65 10.19 -5.50
N ALA A 164 10.59 9.53 -5.01
CA ALA A 164 9.77 10.02 -3.91
C ALA A 164 10.59 10.21 -2.62
N ALA A 165 11.47 9.26 -2.29
CA ALA A 165 12.37 9.38 -1.16
C ALA A 165 13.38 10.54 -1.33
N ILE A 166 13.86 10.76 -2.56
CA ILE A 166 14.68 11.91 -2.92
C ILE A 166 13.92 13.23 -2.72
N ALA A 167 12.67 13.28 -3.12
CA ALA A 167 11.82 14.47 -2.99
C ALA A 167 11.54 14.82 -1.53
N ARG A 168 11.48 13.82 -0.63
CA ARG A 168 11.43 14.05 0.82
C ARG A 168 12.76 14.51 1.43
N GLY A 169 13.82 14.66 0.64
CA GLY A 169 15.12 15.14 1.11
C GLY A 169 16.02 14.06 1.74
N LEU A 170 15.66 12.78 1.68
CA LEU A 170 16.42 11.71 2.31
C LEU A 170 17.78 11.50 1.64
N PRO A 171 18.89 11.36 2.40
CA PRO A 171 20.18 11.01 1.84
C PRO A 171 20.20 9.55 1.36
N ASN A 172 21.12 9.22 0.44
CA ASN A 172 21.17 7.88 -0.19
C ASN A 172 21.29 6.74 0.84
N ALA A 173 22.00 6.96 1.95
CA ALA A 173 22.13 5.97 3.02
C ALA A 173 20.77 5.67 3.72
N ALA A 174 19.96 6.72 3.94
CA ALA A 174 18.60 6.56 4.50
C ALA A 174 17.69 5.85 3.50
N ILE A 175 17.72 6.26 2.21
CA ILE A 175 16.95 5.58 1.15
C ILE A 175 17.34 4.10 1.04
N ALA A 176 18.64 3.80 1.12
CA ALA A 176 19.12 2.42 1.08
C ALA A 176 18.56 1.59 2.25
N LYS A 177 18.52 2.16 3.44
CA LYS A 177 17.95 1.52 4.64
C LYS A 177 16.43 1.33 4.50
N ASP A 178 15.71 2.38 4.13
CA ASP A 178 14.24 2.36 4.01
C ASP A 178 13.76 1.34 2.96
N LEU A 179 14.50 1.25 1.85
CA LEU A 179 14.13 0.40 0.73
C LEU A 179 14.82 -0.97 0.72
N PHE A 180 15.57 -1.31 1.78
CA PHE A 180 16.35 -2.57 1.90
C PHE A 180 17.30 -2.78 0.71
N LEU A 181 18.00 -1.73 0.29
CA LEU A 181 18.96 -1.72 -0.82
C LEU A 181 20.37 -1.40 -0.33
N SER A 182 21.36 -1.66 -1.18
CA SER A 182 22.69 -1.08 -0.99
C SER A 182 22.71 0.38 -1.48
N GLU A 183 23.56 1.23 -0.88
CA GLU A 183 23.74 2.62 -1.38
C GLU A 183 24.20 2.65 -2.85
N LYS A 184 24.95 1.65 -3.30
CA LYS A 184 25.35 1.48 -4.69
C LYS A 184 24.14 1.25 -5.59
N THR A 185 23.18 0.46 -5.13
CA THR A 185 21.93 0.19 -5.85
C THR A 185 21.07 1.45 -5.93
N VAL A 186 20.96 2.23 -4.83
CA VAL A 186 20.27 3.51 -4.81
C VAL A 186 20.91 4.48 -5.81
N LYS A 187 22.25 4.62 -5.83
CA LYS A 187 22.96 5.46 -6.82
C LYS A 187 22.67 5.04 -8.27
N ASN A 188 22.59 3.73 -8.53
CA ASN A 188 22.25 3.22 -9.85
C ASN A 188 20.81 3.59 -10.26
N HIS A 189 19.84 3.49 -9.35
CA HIS A 189 18.46 3.95 -9.61
C HIS A 189 18.43 5.46 -9.88
N ILE A 190 19.11 6.27 -9.08
CA ILE A 190 19.21 7.73 -9.27
C ILE A 190 19.74 8.07 -10.66
N ASN A 191 20.81 7.41 -11.11
CA ASN A 191 21.37 7.64 -12.44
C ASN A 191 20.42 7.27 -13.57
N ARG A 192 19.61 6.20 -13.39
CA ARG A 192 18.56 5.80 -14.34
C ARG A 192 17.42 6.82 -14.36
N ILE A 193 16.97 7.25 -13.18
CA ILE A 193 15.94 8.29 -13.02
C ILE A 193 16.38 9.58 -13.72
N PHE A 194 17.59 10.07 -13.48
CA PHE A 194 18.10 11.28 -14.11
C PHE A 194 18.10 11.20 -15.63
N ARG A 195 18.51 10.05 -16.20
CA ARG A 195 18.43 9.81 -17.65
C ARG A 195 17.00 9.81 -18.17
N LYS A 196 16.07 9.13 -17.50
CA LYS A 196 14.68 9.06 -17.92
C LYS A 196 13.96 10.40 -17.85
N LEU A 197 14.26 11.21 -16.81
CA LEU A 197 13.69 12.54 -16.63
C LEU A 197 14.41 13.62 -17.47
N ASN A 198 15.51 13.25 -18.13
CA ASN A 198 16.39 14.19 -18.86
C ASN A 198 16.87 15.34 -17.97
N VAL A 199 17.34 15.03 -16.76
CA VAL A 199 17.87 16.00 -15.78
C VAL A 199 19.28 15.62 -15.35
N SER A 200 20.08 16.60 -14.91
CA SER A 200 21.46 16.40 -14.49
C SER A 200 21.69 16.60 -12.99
N THR A 201 20.70 17.11 -12.26
CA THR A 201 20.84 17.44 -10.84
C THR A 201 19.69 16.85 -10.00
N ARG A 202 19.98 16.60 -8.73
CA ARG A 202 18.98 16.14 -7.76
C ARG A 202 17.83 17.15 -7.61
N ALA A 203 18.16 18.45 -7.56
CA ALA A 203 17.15 19.51 -7.45
C ALA A 203 16.21 19.54 -8.67
N ALA A 204 16.76 19.38 -9.89
CA ALA A 204 15.97 19.30 -11.11
C ALA A 204 15.06 18.05 -11.14
N ALA A 205 15.53 16.91 -10.63
CA ALA A 205 14.71 15.71 -10.50
C ALA A 205 13.54 15.93 -9.52
N ILE A 206 13.78 16.56 -8.39
CA ILE A 206 12.74 16.93 -7.41
C ILE A 206 11.73 17.90 -8.02
N ALA A 207 12.18 18.93 -8.72
CA ALA A 207 11.29 19.89 -9.39
C ALA A 207 10.40 19.20 -10.43
N ARG A 208 10.97 18.27 -11.20
CA ARG A 208 10.22 17.49 -12.20
C ARG A 208 9.18 16.57 -11.57
N TRP A 209 9.54 15.96 -10.45
CA TRP A 209 8.64 15.12 -9.66
C TRP A 209 7.47 15.91 -9.08
N ASN A 210 7.72 17.11 -8.58
CA ASN A 210 6.70 17.98 -7.99
C ASN A 210 5.89 18.77 -9.04
N GLY A 211 6.04 18.49 -10.33
CA GLY A 211 5.28 19.16 -11.40
C GLY A 211 5.74 20.59 -11.74
N HIS A 212 6.86 21.06 -11.20
CA HIS A 212 7.38 22.43 -11.42
C HIS A 212 8.49 22.51 -12.50
N GLY A 213 8.70 21.44 -13.26
CA GLY A 213 9.73 21.42 -14.31
C GLY A 213 9.14 21.70 -15.68
N GLU A 214 9.44 22.87 -16.25
CA GLU A 214 9.23 23.13 -17.69
C GLU A 214 9.94 22.08 -18.55
N ALA A 215 9.27 21.65 -19.63
CA ALA A 215 9.94 20.91 -20.69
C ALA A 215 11.12 21.74 -21.24
N PRO A 216 12.26 21.11 -21.59
CA PRO A 216 13.35 21.85 -22.22
C PRO A 216 12.82 22.43 -23.53
N GLY A 217 12.80 23.79 -23.58
CA GLY A 217 12.29 24.55 -24.70
C GLY A 217 12.97 24.16 -26.00
N GLU A 218 12.15 23.97 -27.02
CA GLU A 218 12.56 24.07 -28.43
C GLU A 218 13.34 25.37 -28.61
N ARG A 219 14.60 25.25 -28.93
CA ARG A 219 15.37 26.39 -29.42
C ARG A 219 14.81 26.70 -30.80
N THR A 220 13.96 27.68 -30.85
CA THR A 220 13.59 28.33 -32.11
C THR A 220 14.87 28.99 -32.67
N THR A 221 15.40 28.41 -33.71
CA THR A 221 16.38 29.05 -34.60
C THR A 221 15.62 30.07 -35.43
N GLY A 222 15.89 31.33 -35.21
CA GLY A 222 15.59 32.46 -36.06
C GLY A 222 16.89 33.14 -36.44
#